data_b6528deb92dfe8bf66a2af0a794c88b7
#
_entry.id   b6528deb92dfe8bf66a2af0a794c88b7
#
_cell.length_a   1.000
_cell.length_b   1.000
_cell.length_c   1.000
_cell.angle_alpha   90.00
_cell.angle_beta   90.00
_cell.angle_gamma   90.00
#
_symmetry.space_group_name_H-M   'P 1'
#
loop_
_entity.id
_entity.type
_entity.pdbx_description
1 polymer ?
#
loop_
_entity_poly.entity_id
_entity_poly.type
_entity_poly.pdbx_seq_one_letter_code
_entity_poly.pdbx_strand_id
1 'polypeptide(L)'
;ALEPRFATEPGLVVISPATPGSNGITRAFRERAGRHYVDTGIAEEHAVAFASGIARAGGRPVLATSATFFQRTFDQLQQELSLNGTPVTLLDFGGGLSGADNTHSGAFDIAMFGNIPGLTCLAPTSGRAFLDMLAWSTSQSNTSPVVIRVPGDTILNRERSGDLPGDAQDVTDMGSADDTCSNACSEKTTADGTATCPWSRYRTIRRGTTV
;
A
#
# COMPACT_ATOMS: atom_id res chain seq x y z
N ALA A 1 2.73 13.38 -4.40
CA ALA A 1 2.07 13.41 -3.09
C ALA A 1 3.09 13.45 -1.93
N LEU A 2 4.11 12.61 -1.92
CA LEU A 2 5.07 12.55 -0.79
C LEU A 2 6.12 13.67 -0.80
N GLU A 3 6.60 14.08 -1.97
CA GLU A 3 7.69 15.03 -2.13
C GLU A 3 7.51 16.36 -1.36
N PRO A 4 6.34 17.03 -1.38
CA PRO A 4 6.16 18.27 -0.61
C PRO A 4 6.30 18.07 0.91
N ARG A 5 6.11 16.86 1.40
CA ARG A 5 6.16 16.53 2.83
C ARG A 5 7.57 16.32 3.36
N PHE A 6 8.55 16.09 2.49
CA PHE A 6 9.95 15.85 2.92
C PHE A 6 10.56 17.03 3.69
N ALA A 7 10.11 18.25 3.41
CA ALA A 7 10.59 19.43 4.12
C ALA A 7 10.15 19.48 5.59
N THR A 8 9.01 18.91 5.91
CA THR A 8 8.38 18.97 7.25
C THR A 8 8.37 17.63 7.98
N GLU A 9 8.61 16.54 7.26
CA GLU A 9 8.57 15.17 7.79
C GLU A 9 9.89 14.44 7.57
N PRO A 10 10.92 14.70 8.42
CA PRO A 10 12.25 14.14 8.22
C PRO A 10 12.30 12.61 8.31
N GLY A 11 11.32 11.99 8.96
CA GLY A 11 11.18 10.54 9.08
C GLY A 11 10.41 9.88 7.93
N LEU A 12 9.88 10.65 6.97
CA LEU A 12 9.24 10.08 5.78
C LEU A 12 10.31 9.63 4.79
N VAL A 13 10.35 8.32 4.50
CA VAL A 13 11.39 7.71 3.65
C VAL A 13 10.73 6.81 2.61
N VAL A 14 11.13 6.95 1.36
CA VAL A 14 10.72 6.08 0.25
C VAL A 14 11.82 5.08 -0.03
N ILE A 15 11.47 3.80 -0.04
CA ILE A 15 12.40 2.69 -0.27
C ILE A 15 11.95 1.96 -1.53
N SER A 16 12.89 1.64 -2.43
CA SER A 16 12.60 0.83 -3.59
C SER A 16 13.76 -0.12 -3.88
N PRO A 17 13.57 -1.44 -3.77
CA PRO A 17 14.60 -2.42 -4.07
C PRO A 17 14.79 -2.55 -5.58
N ALA A 18 15.81 -1.86 -6.12
CA ALA A 18 16.31 -1.94 -7.50
C ALA A 18 15.30 -1.69 -8.65
N THR A 19 14.03 -1.40 -8.37
CA THR A 19 12.99 -1.25 -9.39
C THR A 19 12.27 0.11 -9.38
N PRO A 20 12.97 1.24 -9.16
CA PRO A 20 12.28 2.53 -9.00
C PRO A 20 11.52 2.96 -10.26
N GLY A 21 12.05 2.67 -11.45
CA GLY A 21 11.45 3.11 -12.71
C GLY A 21 10.08 2.48 -12.99
N SER A 22 9.95 1.17 -12.78
CA SER A 22 8.69 0.44 -12.96
C SER A 22 7.61 0.84 -11.95
N ASN A 23 8.01 1.41 -10.82
CA ASN A 23 7.12 1.85 -9.75
C ASN A 23 6.86 3.37 -9.78
N GLY A 24 7.12 4.03 -10.92
CA GLY A 24 6.88 5.47 -11.09
C GLY A 24 7.80 6.38 -10.29
N ILE A 25 8.85 5.83 -9.64
CA ILE A 25 9.85 6.59 -8.90
C ILE A 25 10.92 7.07 -9.88
N THR A 26 10.66 8.22 -10.50
CA THR A 26 11.51 8.78 -11.55
C THR A 26 12.88 9.20 -11.03
N ARG A 27 13.86 9.35 -11.94
CA ARG A 27 15.17 9.89 -11.57
C ARG A 27 15.06 11.28 -10.93
N ALA A 28 14.25 12.16 -11.52
CA ALA A 28 14.03 13.50 -11.00
C ALA A 28 13.42 13.50 -9.59
N PHE A 29 12.49 12.56 -9.30
CA PHE A 29 11.98 12.38 -7.94
C PHE A 29 13.10 11.99 -6.96
N ARG A 30 13.95 11.01 -7.33
CA ARG A 30 15.05 10.52 -6.46
C ARG A 30 16.07 11.61 -6.17
N GLU A 31 16.41 12.42 -7.18
CA GLU A 31 17.32 13.55 -7.01
C GLU A 31 16.77 14.59 -6.03
N ARG A 32 15.47 14.91 -6.10
CA ARG A 32 14.83 15.85 -5.17
C ARG A 32 14.58 15.25 -3.78
N ALA A 33 14.28 13.97 -3.71
CA ALA A 33 14.06 13.28 -2.43
C ALA A 33 15.35 13.20 -1.60
N GLY A 34 16.52 13.08 -2.25
CA GLY A 34 17.81 13.03 -1.57
C GLY A 34 17.82 11.96 -0.48
N ARG A 35 18.05 12.35 0.78
CA ARG A 35 18.09 11.42 1.94
C ARG A 35 16.76 10.72 2.23
N HIS A 36 15.66 11.19 1.67
CA HIS A 36 14.34 10.57 1.82
C HIS A 36 14.09 9.43 0.83
N TYR A 37 15.07 9.10 0.00
CA TYR A 37 15.01 7.96 -0.90
C TYR A 37 16.16 7.00 -0.63
N VAL A 38 15.85 5.71 -0.56
CA VAL A 38 16.83 4.64 -0.38
C VAL A 38 16.57 3.54 -1.42
N ASP A 39 17.61 3.14 -2.12
CA ASP A 39 17.63 1.94 -2.94
C ASP A 39 18.43 0.85 -2.22
N THR A 40 17.79 -0.24 -1.89
CA THR A 40 18.43 -1.37 -1.18
C THR A 40 19.09 -2.37 -2.11
N GLY A 41 19.06 -2.11 -3.43
CA GLY A 41 19.46 -3.10 -4.43
C GLY A 41 18.40 -4.21 -4.53
N ILE A 42 18.77 -5.33 -5.19
CA ILE A 42 17.90 -6.51 -5.33
C ILE A 42 17.90 -7.28 -3.99
N ALA A 43 17.26 -6.70 -2.98
CA ALA A 43 17.23 -7.20 -1.61
C ALA A 43 15.90 -6.81 -0.93
N GLU A 44 14.78 -7.33 -1.45
CA GLU A 44 13.44 -6.99 -0.99
C GLU A 44 13.21 -7.40 0.47
N GLU A 45 13.77 -8.54 0.88
CA GLU A 45 13.70 -9.02 2.26
C GLU A 45 14.36 -8.01 3.22
N HIS A 46 15.55 -7.53 2.83
CA HIS A 46 16.25 -6.49 3.59
C HIS A 46 15.47 -5.18 3.58
N ALA A 47 14.83 -4.82 2.46
CA ALA A 47 14.03 -3.60 2.36
C ALA A 47 12.86 -3.59 3.36
N VAL A 48 12.20 -4.73 3.59
CA VAL A 48 11.13 -4.88 4.59
C VAL A 48 11.69 -4.71 6.00
N ALA A 49 12.78 -5.41 6.33
CA ALA A 49 13.41 -5.31 7.65
C ALA A 49 13.92 -3.89 7.93
N PHE A 50 14.52 -3.25 6.93
CA PHE A 50 14.99 -1.86 7.00
C PHE A 50 13.82 -0.88 7.21
N ALA A 51 12.71 -1.04 6.48
CA ALA A 51 11.51 -0.25 6.69
C ALA A 51 10.95 -0.42 8.11
N SER A 52 10.92 -1.65 8.63
CA SER A 52 10.52 -1.91 10.03
C SER A 52 11.40 -1.14 11.01
N GLY A 53 12.72 -1.15 10.80
CA GLY A 53 13.67 -0.41 11.63
C GLY A 53 13.40 1.09 11.65
N ILE A 54 13.13 1.69 10.47
CA ILE A 54 12.76 3.11 10.36
C ILE A 54 11.46 3.39 11.11
N ALA A 55 10.44 2.56 10.93
CA ALA A 55 9.16 2.74 11.60
C ALA A 55 9.28 2.64 13.12
N ARG A 56 10.09 1.71 13.64
CA ARG A 56 10.38 1.58 15.06
C ARG A 56 11.13 2.77 15.64
N ALA A 57 11.91 3.45 14.81
CA ALA A 57 12.56 4.71 15.17
C ALA A 57 11.65 5.95 15.06
N GLY A 58 10.35 5.74 14.81
CA GLY A 58 9.35 6.81 14.70
C GLY A 58 9.22 7.40 13.28
N GLY A 59 9.88 6.83 12.30
CA GLY A 59 9.76 7.24 10.90
C GLY A 59 8.49 6.71 10.23
N ARG A 60 8.29 7.15 8.98
CA ARG A 60 7.16 6.74 8.12
C ARG A 60 7.69 6.22 6.78
N PRO A 61 8.14 4.97 6.75
CA PRO A 61 8.67 4.37 5.54
C PRO A 61 7.55 3.98 4.58
N VAL A 62 7.82 4.20 3.29
CA VAL A 62 7.01 3.76 2.15
C VAL A 62 7.88 2.86 1.30
N LEU A 63 7.62 1.57 1.32
CA LEU A 63 8.33 0.57 0.51
C LEU A 63 7.53 0.30 -0.77
N ALA A 64 8.14 0.56 -1.91
CA ALA A 64 7.52 0.43 -3.22
C ALA A 64 8.26 -0.59 -4.09
N THR A 65 7.57 -1.65 -4.47
CA THR A 65 8.07 -2.66 -5.42
C THR A 65 6.92 -3.32 -6.18
N SER A 66 7.23 -4.13 -7.17
CA SER A 66 6.21 -4.88 -7.92
C SER A 66 5.68 -6.06 -7.12
N ALA A 67 4.41 -6.38 -7.30
CA ALA A 67 3.69 -7.43 -6.59
C ALA A 67 4.44 -8.77 -6.55
N THR A 68 4.99 -9.18 -7.70
CA THR A 68 5.76 -10.42 -7.80
C THR A 68 6.97 -10.48 -6.86
N PHE A 69 7.59 -9.34 -6.54
CA PHE A 69 8.78 -9.30 -5.70
C PHE A 69 8.47 -9.38 -4.21
N PHE A 70 7.25 -9.03 -3.80
CA PHE A 70 6.82 -9.24 -2.42
C PHE A 70 6.74 -10.73 -2.03
N GLN A 71 6.65 -11.65 -3.00
CA GLN A 71 6.59 -13.09 -2.69
C GLN A 71 7.80 -13.57 -1.88
N ARG A 72 8.99 -13.06 -2.16
CA ARG A 72 10.21 -13.42 -1.43
C ARG A 72 10.32 -12.82 -0.04
N THR A 73 9.43 -11.88 0.31
CA THR A 73 9.46 -11.16 1.60
C THR A 73 8.45 -11.67 2.62
N PHE A 74 7.78 -12.79 2.35
CA PHE A 74 6.66 -13.27 3.16
C PHE A 74 7.04 -13.46 4.63
N ASP A 75 8.21 -14.01 4.91
CA ASP A 75 8.71 -14.17 6.28
C ASP A 75 8.92 -12.80 6.97
N GLN A 76 9.59 -11.86 6.29
CA GLN A 76 9.86 -10.53 6.85
C GLN A 76 8.57 -9.73 7.06
N LEU A 77 7.57 -9.88 6.18
CA LEU A 77 6.26 -9.26 6.38
C LEU A 77 5.59 -9.77 7.66
N GLN A 78 5.72 -11.06 7.97
CA GLN A 78 5.21 -11.63 9.22
C GLN A 78 6.05 -11.23 10.43
N GLN A 79 7.36 -11.45 10.37
CA GLN A 79 8.25 -11.28 11.52
C GLN A 79 8.46 -9.80 11.85
N GLU A 80 8.71 -8.98 10.83
CA GLU A 80 9.11 -7.59 11.05
C GLU A 80 7.91 -6.63 11.12
N LEU A 81 6.87 -6.86 10.33
CA LEU A 81 5.75 -5.93 10.29
C LEU A 81 4.57 -6.40 11.14
N SER A 82 4.11 -7.63 10.94
CA SER A 82 2.91 -8.15 11.59
C SER A 82 3.12 -8.32 13.10
N LEU A 83 4.14 -9.09 13.51
CA LEU A 83 4.41 -9.35 14.92
C LEU A 83 4.80 -8.08 15.69
N ASN A 84 5.56 -7.20 15.06
CA ASN A 84 5.99 -5.96 15.69
C ASN A 84 4.93 -4.84 15.61
N GLY A 85 3.89 -5.00 14.78
CA GLY A 85 2.86 -3.99 14.57
C GLY A 85 3.41 -2.68 14.01
N THR A 86 4.47 -2.72 13.19
CA THR A 86 5.16 -1.52 12.73
C THR A 86 4.42 -0.80 11.59
N PRO A 87 4.21 0.52 11.65
CA PRO A 87 3.46 1.27 10.66
C PRO A 87 4.29 1.54 9.39
N VAL A 88 4.48 0.50 8.60
CA VAL A 88 5.11 0.55 7.28
C VAL A 88 4.01 0.61 6.21
N THR A 89 4.15 1.49 5.23
CA THR A 89 3.30 1.51 4.03
C THR A 89 4.00 0.75 2.92
N LEU A 90 3.36 -0.30 2.44
CA LEU A 90 3.79 -1.09 1.28
C LEU A 90 2.99 -0.65 0.05
N LEU A 91 3.66 -0.32 -1.04
CA LEU A 91 3.04 -0.05 -2.33
C LEU A 91 3.28 -1.26 -3.24
N ASP A 92 2.23 -2.03 -3.44
CA ASP A 92 2.23 -3.26 -4.21
C ASP A 92 1.87 -2.95 -5.67
N PHE A 93 2.88 -2.61 -6.49
CA PHE A 93 2.67 -2.20 -7.88
C PHE A 93 2.42 -3.40 -8.81
N GLY A 94 1.48 -3.20 -9.73
CA GLY A 94 1.03 -4.27 -10.63
C GLY A 94 0.19 -5.32 -9.90
N GLY A 95 -0.51 -4.91 -8.85
CA GLY A 95 -1.44 -5.76 -8.11
C GLY A 95 -2.52 -6.31 -9.03
N GLY A 96 -2.81 -7.61 -8.93
CA GLY A 96 -3.78 -8.31 -9.76
C GLY A 96 -3.19 -8.97 -11.00
N LEU A 97 -4.09 -9.34 -11.91
CA LEU A 97 -3.71 -9.97 -13.17
C LEU A 97 -3.08 -8.93 -14.10
N SER A 98 -1.88 -9.21 -14.56
CA SER A 98 -1.22 -8.44 -15.61
C SER A 98 -1.51 -9.10 -16.97
N GLY A 99 -1.99 -8.31 -17.93
CA GLY A 99 -2.22 -8.80 -19.29
C GLY A 99 -0.96 -8.97 -20.12
N ALA A 100 0.17 -8.45 -19.66
CA ALA A 100 1.37 -8.32 -20.47
C ALA A 100 2.50 -9.31 -20.10
N ASP A 101 2.55 -9.81 -18.88
CA ASP A 101 3.64 -10.65 -18.39
C ASP A 101 3.19 -11.65 -17.34
N ASN A 102 3.34 -12.93 -17.63
CA ASN A 102 2.99 -14.01 -16.72
C ASN A 102 3.94 -14.12 -15.52
N THR A 103 5.11 -13.49 -15.57
CA THR A 103 6.15 -13.58 -14.53
C THR A 103 6.10 -12.41 -13.55
N HIS A 104 5.50 -11.30 -13.94
CA HIS A 104 5.42 -10.06 -13.13
C HIS A 104 3.98 -9.64 -12.91
N SER A 105 3.21 -10.50 -12.26
CA SER A 105 1.81 -10.25 -11.95
C SER A 105 1.54 -10.35 -10.45
N GLY A 106 0.51 -9.66 -9.99
CA GLY A 106 0.00 -9.75 -8.63
C GLY A 106 -1.11 -10.79 -8.45
N ALA A 107 -1.10 -11.87 -9.26
CA ALA A 107 -2.12 -12.91 -9.17
C ALA A 107 -2.24 -13.56 -7.79
N PHE A 108 -1.17 -13.54 -7.01
CA PHE A 108 -1.07 -14.15 -5.67
C PHE A 108 -1.10 -13.14 -4.54
N ASP A 109 -1.10 -11.85 -4.82
CA ASP A 109 -0.91 -10.79 -3.85
C ASP A 109 -1.98 -10.81 -2.74
N ILE A 110 -3.27 -10.89 -3.10
CA ILE A 110 -4.38 -10.94 -2.13
C ILE A 110 -4.25 -12.16 -1.22
N ALA A 111 -3.98 -13.34 -1.79
CA ALA A 111 -3.85 -14.57 -1.01
C ALA A 111 -2.62 -14.50 -0.08
N MET A 112 -1.54 -13.94 -0.55
CA MET A 112 -0.30 -13.77 0.22
C MET A 112 -0.50 -12.80 1.39
N PHE A 113 -0.91 -11.56 1.10
CA PHE A 113 -1.11 -10.53 2.13
C PHE A 113 -2.25 -10.87 3.08
N GLY A 114 -3.30 -11.53 2.58
CA GLY A 114 -4.45 -11.95 3.40
C GLY A 114 -4.14 -13.02 4.44
N ASN A 115 -2.98 -13.68 4.35
CA ASN A 115 -2.51 -14.63 5.35
C ASN A 115 -1.60 -14.00 6.42
N ILE A 116 -1.32 -12.70 6.33
CA ILE A 116 -0.46 -11.99 7.29
C ILE A 116 -1.35 -11.28 8.32
N PRO A 117 -1.35 -11.72 9.60
CA PRO A 117 -2.21 -11.14 10.61
C PRO A 117 -1.87 -9.66 10.86
N GLY A 118 -2.88 -8.82 11.07
CA GLY A 118 -2.67 -7.40 11.40
C GLY A 118 -2.22 -6.50 10.25
N LEU A 119 -1.95 -7.06 9.06
CA LEU A 119 -1.68 -6.28 7.85
C LEU A 119 -3.01 -5.77 7.26
N THR A 120 -3.14 -4.46 7.12
CA THR A 120 -4.29 -3.85 6.45
C THR A 120 -4.04 -3.85 4.94
N CYS A 121 -4.94 -4.49 4.18
CA CYS A 121 -4.86 -4.52 2.72
C CYS A 121 -5.87 -3.55 2.12
N LEU A 122 -5.40 -2.62 1.29
CA LEU A 122 -6.19 -1.59 0.62
C LEU A 122 -6.04 -1.73 -0.89
N ALA A 123 -7.16 -1.57 -1.62
CA ALA A 123 -7.19 -1.60 -3.07
C ALA A 123 -7.90 -0.33 -3.59
N PRO A 124 -7.16 0.68 -4.08
CA PRO A 124 -7.75 1.90 -4.61
C PRO A 124 -8.44 1.64 -5.95
N THR A 125 -9.61 2.24 -6.13
CA THR A 125 -10.39 2.18 -7.37
C THR A 125 -10.15 3.38 -8.29
N SER A 126 -9.40 4.39 -7.82
CA SER A 126 -9.06 5.58 -8.57
C SER A 126 -7.73 6.17 -8.07
N GLY A 127 -7.10 7.05 -8.85
CA GLY A 127 -5.91 7.78 -8.42
C GLY A 127 -6.18 8.66 -7.20
N ARG A 128 -7.38 9.22 -7.09
CA ARG A 128 -7.78 9.97 -5.90
C ARG A 128 -7.83 9.07 -4.67
N ALA A 129 -8.48 7.92 -4.77
CA ALA A 129 -8.53 6.95 -3.68
C ALA A 129 -7.12 6.48 -3.27
N PHE A 130 -6.24 6.25 -4.25
CA PHE A 130 -4.84 5.91 -3.98
C PHE A 130 -4.14 7.01 -3.17
N LEU A 131 -4.29 8.28 -3.56
CA LEU A 131 -3.66 9.39 -2.84
C LEU A 131 -4.19 9.56 -1.41
N ASP A 132 -5.48 9.37 -1.21
CA ASP A 132 -6.11 9.45 0.10
C ASP A 132 -5.66 8.28 0.99
N MET A 133 -5.58 7.06 0.45
CA MET A 133 -5.03 5.88 1.15
C MET A 133 -3.55 6.07 1.51
N LEU A 134 -2.75 6.61 0.60
CA LEU A 134 -1.33 6.89 0.85
C LEU A 134 -1.16 7.98 1.92
N ALA A 135 -1.96 9.03 1.88
CA ALA A 135 -1.93 10.08 2.90
C ALA A 135 -2.27 9.54 4.28
N TRP A 136 -3.32 8.71 4.36
CA TRP A 136 -3.72 8.08 5.62
C TRP A 136 -2.67 7.09 6.12
N SER A 137 -2.19 6.16 5.29
CA SER A 137 -1.26 5.10 5.71
C SER A 137 0.07 5.66 6.22
N THR A 138 0.48 6.83 5.71
CA THR A 138 1.70 7.54 6.14
C THR A 138 1.45 8.59 7.22
N SER A 139 0.23 8.73 7.72
CA SER A 139 -0.09 9.69 8.78
C SER A 139 0.31 9.17 10.16
N GLN A 140 0.35 10.06 11.15
CA GLN A 140 0.63 9.68 12.53
C GLN A 140 -0.52 8.90 13.18
N SER A 141 -1.73 8.97 12.62
CA SER A 141 -2.88 8.21 13.11
C SER A 141 -2.83 6.73 12.73
N ASN A 142 -2.03 6.36 11.72
CA ASN A 142 -1.82 4.96 11.40
C ASN A 142 -0.73 4.37 12.29
N THR A 143 -1.06 3.27 12.98
CA THR A 143 -0.16 2.58 13.92
C THR A 143 0.13 1.13 13.52
N SER A 144 -0.32 0.70 12.33
CA SER A 144 -0.19 -0.68 11.87
C SER A 144 0.35 -0.75 10.43
N PRO A 145 0.89 -1.91 10.02
CA PRO A 145 1.34 -2.07 8.65
C PRO A 145 0.18 -2.05 7.65
N VAL A 146 0.41 -1.40 6.52
CA VAL A 146 -0.58 -1.24 5.45
C VAL A 146 0.04 -1.63 4.13
N VAL A 147 -0.65 -2.44 3.34
CA VAL A 147 -0.36 -2.61 1.92
C VAL A 147 -1.43 -1.91 1.08
N ILE A 148 -0.98 -1.10 0.13
CA ILE A 148 -1.83 -0.50 -0.90
C ILE A 148 -1.53 -1.20 -2.21
N ARG A 149 -2.48 -1.98 -2.66
CA ARG A 149 -2.42 -2.73 -3.90
C ARG A 149 -2.69 -1.79 -5.08
N VAL A 150 -1.64 -1.40 -5.77
CA VAL A 150 -1.72 -0.46 -6.90
C VAL A 150 -1.94 -1.26 -8.17
N PRO A 151 -3.14 -1.25 -8.75
CA PRO A 151 -3.42 -1.99 -9.97
C PRO A 151 -2.66 -1.39 -11.15
N GLY A 152 -2.56 -2.16 -12.23
CA GLY A 152 -1.95 -1.71 -13.47
C GLY A 152 -2.72 -0.58 -14.15
N ASP A 153 -2.30 -0.23 -15.37
CA ASP A 153 -2.69 0.97 -16.13
C ASP A 153 -4.19 1.26 -16.26
N THR A 154 -5.04 0.28 -16.07
CA THR A 154 -6.47 0.40 -16.35
C THR A 154 -7.18 1.41 -15.44
N ILE A 155 -6.77 1.50 -14.17
CA ILE A 155 -7.39 2.45 -13.22
C ILE A 155 -6.82 3.85 -13.37
N LEU A 156 -5.53 3.98 -13.60
CA LEU A 156 -4.90 5.27 -13.87
C LEU A 156 -5.41 5.90 -15.17
N ASN A 157 -5.81 5.08 -16.13
CA ASN A 157 -6.36 5.54 -17.40
C ASN A 157 -7.84 5.94 -17.31
N ARG A 158 -8.63 5.41 -16.38
CA ARG A 158 -10.02 5.83 -16.16
C ARG A 158 -10.14 7.30 -15.81
N GLU A 159 -9.29 7.82 -14.95
CA GLU A 159 -9.29 9.25 -14.59
C GLU A 159 -8.87 10.16 -15.76
N ARG A 160 -8.01 9.68 -16.65
CA ARG A 160 -7.59 10.43 -17.85
C ARG A 160 -8.70 10.55 -18.91
N SER A 161 -9.62 9.61 -18.96
CA SER A 161 -10.74 9.63 -19.91
C SER A 161 -11.94 10.47 -19.44
N GLY A 162 -11.88 11.04 -18.24
CA GLY A 162 -13.00 11.79 -17.68
C GLY A 162 -14.15 10.92 -17.13
N ASP A 163 -13.99 9.61 -17.21
CA ASP A 163 -14.94 8.63 -16.65
C ASP A 163 -14.64 8.41 -15.15
N LEU A 164 -14.76 9.48 -14.38
CA LEU A 164 -14.84 9.32 -12.93
C LEU A 164 -16.19 8.69 -12.62
N PRO A 165 -16.24 7.57 -11.87
CA PRO A 165 -17.48 7.10 -11.32
C PRO A 165 -18.07 8.24 -10.48
N GLY A 166 -19.17 8.79 -10.92
CA GLY A 166 -19.80 9.97 -10.28
C GLY A 166 -20.33 9.67 -8.88
N ASP A 167 -20.45 8.37 -8.51
CA ASP A 167 -21.03 7.91 -7.24
C ASP A 167 -20.39 6.62 -6.76
N ALA A 168 -20.34 6.49 -5.44
CA ALA A 168 -19.88 5.28 -4.75
C ALA A 168 -20.65 3.98 -5.13
N GLN A 169 -21.66 4.06 -5.97
CA GLN A 169 -22.44 2.95 -6.49
C GLN A 169 -21.71 2.16 -7.58
N ASP A 170 -20.82 2.78 -8.33
CA ASP A 170 -20.04 2.08 -9.37
C ASP A 170 -19.01 1.08 -8.79
N VAL A 171 -18.76 1.17 -7.50
CA VAL A 171 -17.82 0.28 -6.80
C VAL A 171 -18.43 -1.09 -6.49
N THR A 172 -19.76 -1.22 -6.53
CA THR A 172 -20.45 -2.47 -6.21
C THR A 172 -20.48 -3.46 -7.36
N ASP A 173 -20.15 -3.02 -8.59
CA ASP A 173 -20.19 -3.84 -9.79
C ASP A 173 -18.86 -4.49 -10.19
N MET A 174 -17.81 -4.25 -9.41
CA MET A 174 -16.54 -4.96 -9.56
C MET A 174 -16.65 -6.30 -8.85
N GLY A 175 -16.85 -7.33 -9.65
CA GLY A 175 -17.18 -8.70 -9.26
C GLY A 175 -16.56 -9.24 -7.98
N SER A 176 -17.26 -10.12 -7.37
CA SER A 176 -17.11 -10.73 -6.03
C SER A 176 -15.73 -11.28 -5.62
N ALA A 177 -14.74 -11.29 -6.51
CA ALA A 177 -13.37 -11.70 -6.19
C ALA A 177 -12.56 -10.60 -5.49
N ASP A 178 -12.92 -9.33 -5.68
CA ASP A 178 -12.27 -8.18 -5.07
C ASP A 178 -12.93 -7.72 -3.75
N ASP A 179 -14.06 -8.32 -3.39
CA ASP A 179 -14.84 -7.99 -2.19
C ASP A 179 -14.09 -8.19 -0.87
N THR A 180 -12.95 -8.86 -0.88
CA THR A 180 -12.15 -9.10 0.30
C THR A 180 -11.19 -7.95 0.65
N CYS A 181 -10.88 -7.08 -0.30
CA CYS A 181 -10.01 -5.91 -0.10
C CYS A 181 -10.69 -4.59 -0.44
N SER A 182 -11.94 -4.60 -0.87
CA SER A 182 -12.64 -3.39 -1.25
C SER A 182 -13.95 -3.26 -0.49
N ASN A 183 -14.19 -2.15 0.08
CA ASN A 183 -15.45 -1.45 0.00
C ASN A 183 -15.36 -0.07 0.63
N ALA A 184 -15.51 0.87 -0.27
CA ALA A 184 -16.02 2.22 -0.11
C ALA A 184 -15.91 2.86 1.28
N CYS A 185 -15.06 3.85 1.34
CA CYS A 185 -15.06 4.84 2.40
C CYS A 185 -16.35 5.66 2.36
N SER A 186 -17.19 5.53 3.37
CA SER A 186 -18.14 6.57 3.74
C SER A 186 -17.82 6.97 5.17
N GLU A 187 -17.53 8.25 5.35
CA GLU A 187 -17.32 8.86 6.65
C GLU A 187 -18.50 8.59 7.58
N LYS A 188 -18.23 8.00 8.74
CA LYS A 188 -19.06 8.17 9.92
C LYS A 188 -18.14 8.36 11.12
N THR A 189 -18.18 9.54 11.67
CA THR A 189 -17.71 9.82 13.01
C THR A 189 -18.62 9.07 13.99
N THR A 190 -18.04 8.22 14.82
CA THR A 190 -18.77 7.59 15.91
C THR A 190 -19.13 8.63 16.97
N ALA A 191 -20.25 8.45 17.63
CA ALA A 191 -20.83 9.41 18.58
C ALA A 191 -19.95 9.72 19.81
N ASP A 192 -18.80 9.07 19.95
CA ASP A 192 -17.84 9.23 21.05
C ASP A 192 -16.60 10.05 20.69
N GLY A 193 -16.54 10.63 19.48
CA GLY A 193 -15.45 11.53 19.07
C GLY A 193 -14.12 10.82 18.79
N THR A 194 -14.06 9.49 18.79
CA THR A 194 -12.86 8.75 18.36
C THR A 194 -12.74 8.77 16.84
N ALA A 195 -11.61 9.30 16.36
CA ALA A 195 -11.26 9.25 14.94
C ALA A 195 -11.00 7.79 14.55
N THR A 196 -12.04 7.09 14.11
CA THR A 196 -11.87 5.80 13.47
C THR A 196 -11.19 6.02 12.12
N CYS A 197 -10.24 5.12 11.79
CA CYS A 197 -9.64 5.06 10.47
C CYS A 197 -10.74 5.25 9.40
N PRO A 198 -10.66 6.25 8.51
CA PRO A 198 -11.65 6.44 7.46
C PRO A 198 -11.83 5.20 6.58
N TRP A 199 -10.90 4.28 6.68
CA TRP A 199 -10.84 3.01 5.96
C TRP A 199 -11.27 1.80 6.82
N SER A 200 -11.89 2.00 7.98
CA SER A 200 -12.34 0.93 8.89
C SER A 200 -13.36 -0.03 8.27
N ARG A 201 -13.88 0.28 7.09
CA ARG A 201 -14.76 -0.58 6.30
C ARG A 201 -14.03 -1.50 5.33
N TYR A 202 -12.74 -1.30 5.10
CA TYR A 202 -11.95 -2.29 4.38
C TYR A 202 -11.76 -3.47 5.32
N ARG A 203 -12.46 -4.56 5.03
CA ARG A 203 -12.34 -5.78 5.82
C ARG A 203 -10.89 -6.24 5.80
N THR A 204 -10.25 -6.19 6.94
CA THR A 204 -9.15 -7.11 7.22
C THR A 204 -9.72 -8.50 6.97
N ILE A 205 -9.10 -9.28 6.11
CA ILE A 205 -9.44 -10.70 5.96
C ILE A 205 -9.02 -11.35 7.28
N ARG A 206 -9.91 -11.32 8.27
CA ARG A 206 -9.76 -12.18 9.44
C ARG A 206 -10.34 -13.52 9.03
N ARG A 207 -9.51 -14.49 8.67
CA ARG A 207 -9.93 -15.87 8.78
C ARG A 207 -10.22 -16.10 10.25
N GLY A 208 -11.48 -16.41 10.55
CA GLY A 208 -11.84 -16.93 11.85
C GLY A 208 -10.96 -18.15 12.11
N THR A 209 -10.20 -18.10 13.18
CA THR A 209 -9.60 -19.26 13.80
C THR A 209 -10.74 -20.17 14.21
N THR A 210 -11.02 -21.17 13.41
CA THR A 210 -11.69 -22.39 13.92
C THR A 210 -10.56 -23.37 14.23
N VAL A 211 -10.37 -23.61 15.51
CA VAL A 211 -9.57 -24.69 16.07
C VAL A 211 -10.11 -26.02 15.59
#